data_b76132ea3ae8343b8d2db66b50a48d87
#
_entry.id   b76132ea3ae8343b8d2db66b50a48d87
#
_cell.length_a   1.000
_cell.length_b   1.000
_cell.length_c   1.000
_cell.angle_alpha   90.00
_cell.angle_beta   90.00
_cell.angle_gamma   90.00
#
_symmetry.space_group_name_H-M   'P 1'
#
loop_
_entity.id
_entity.type
_entity.pdbx_description
1 polymer ?
#
loop_
_entity_poly.entity_id
_entity_poly.type
_entity_poly.pdbx_seq_one_letter_code
_entity_poly.pdbx_strand_id
1 'polypeptide(L)'
;MAKSKASFKWDDPLLLDQQLSDEERAVRDAAAAYSQDRLAPRVLEGFRSGTTDPAIFREMGELGLLGPTIPEAYGGAGMNYVCYGLVAREVERVDSGYRSMMSVQSSLVMVPIFEFGSEAQKQKYLPKLATGEWIGCFGLTEPDHGSDPGSMVTRAKKVAGGYALSGAKMWISNSPFADVFVVWAKDDEGAIRGFILDKGAKGLSAPAIHGKVGLRASLTGEIVMDNVFCPEENAFPEVRGLKGPFTCLNSARYGIAWGALGAAEDCWFRARQYTLDRKQFGKPLAANQLIQKKLADMQTEITLGLQGCLRLGRMKDEGTASVEITSIMKRNSCGKALDIARLARDMLGGNGISDEFGVARHLVNLEVVNTYEGTHDVHALILGRAMTGISAF
;
A
#
# COMPACT_ATOMS: atom_id res chain seq x y z
N MET A 1 -46.37 10.08 -12.54
CA MET A 1 -45.60 9.57 -11.38
C MET A 1 -44.79 10.70 -10.82
N ALA A 2 -45.02 11.11 -9.58
CA ALA A 2 -44.20 12.13 -8.91
C ALA A 2 -42.80 11.55 -8.74
N LYS A 3 -41.79 12.19 -9.33
CA LYS A 3 -40.36 11.83 -9.07
C LYS A 3 -40.13 12.00 -7.56
N SER A 4 -39.71 10.93 -6.87
CA SER A 4 -39.28 11.03 -5.48
C SER A 4 -38.22 12.11 -5.40
N LYS A 5 -38.33 13.03 -4.43
CA LYS A 5 -37.25 14.02 -4.20
C LYS A 5 -35.97 13.25 -3.88
N ALA A 6 -34.86 13.57 -4.58
CA ALA A 6 -33.55 13.01 -4.30
C ALA A 6 -33.20 13.29 -2.82
N SER A 7 -32.80 12.25 -2.08
CA SER A 7 -32.34 12.37 -0.70
C SER A 7 -30.81 12.35 -0.69
N PHE A 8 -30.20 13.24 0.10
CA PHE A 8 -28.75 13.25 0.28
C PHE A 8 -28.31 12.11 1.21
N LYS A 9 -27.48 11.20 0.68
CA LYS A 9 -26.80 10.17 1.47
C LYS A 9 -25.45 10.72 1.92
N TRP A 10 -25.37 11.17 3.17
CA TRP A 10 -24.16 11.80 3.71
C TRP A 10 -22.98 10.84 3.83
N ASP A 11 -23.20 9.55 3.92
CA ASP A 11 -22.20 8.48 4.01
C ASP A 11 -21.72 7.98 2.64
N ASP A 12 -22.47 8.24 1.57
CA ASP A 12 -22.13 7.94 0.18
C ASP A 12 -22.72 8.98 -0.79
N PRO A 13 -22.19 10.23 -0.78
CA PRO A 13 -22.83 11.36 -1.48
C PRO A 13 -22.95 11.20 -3.00
N LEU A 14 -21.98 10.55 -3.64
CA LEU A 14 -21.96 10.29 -5.08
C LEU A 14 -22.37 8.87 -5.44
N LEU A 15 -22.98 8.13 -4.48
CA LEU A 15 -23.52 6.80 -4.67
C LEU A 15 -22.49 5.83 -5.27
N LEU A 16 -21.29 5.78 -4.68
CA LEU A 16 -20.20 4.88 -5.09
C LEU A 16 -20.70 3.43 -5.12
N ASP A 17 -21.43 3.02 -4.09
CA ASP A 17 -21.97 1.65 -3.98
C ASP A 17 -22.81 1.23 -5.20
N GLN A 18 -23.60 2.15 -5.75
CA GLN A 18 -24.43 1.88 -6.93
C GLN A 18 -23.64 1.76 -8.24
N GLN A 19 -22.37 2.18 -8.25
CA GLN A 19 -21.47 2.13 -9.40
C GLN A 19 -20.64 0.83 -9.44
N LEU A 20 -20.71 0.03 -8.38
CA LEU A 20 -20.00 -1.25 -8.26
C LEU A 20 -20.85 -2.39 -8.85
N SER A 21 -20.17 -3.40 -9.41
CA SER A 21 -20.82 -4.68 -9.77
C SER A 21 -21.18 -5.49 -8.50
N ASP A 22 -21.96 -6.54 -8.66
CA ASP A 22 -22.30 -7.44 -7.54
C ASP A 22 -21.07 -8.13 -6.98
N GLU A 23 -20.13 -8.52 -7.85
CA GLU A 23 -18.85 -9.12 -7.46
C GLU A 23 -17.99 -8.11 -6.67
N GLU A 24 -17.86 -6.88 -7.15
CA GLU A 24 -17.08 -5.82 -6.48
C GLU A 24 -17.66 -5.50 -5.09
N ARG A 25 -19.00 -5.48 -4.96
CA ARG A 25 -19.65 -5.35 -3.65
C ARG A 25 -19.35 -6.52 -2.73
N ALA A 26 -19.46 -7.75 -3.23
CA ALA A 26 -19.19 -8.95 -2.44
C ALA A 26 -17.73 -8.98 -1.93
N VAL A 27 -16.76 -8.64 -2.79
CA VAL A 27 -15.34 -8.55 -2.42
C VAL A 27 -15.10 -7.47 -1.37
N ARG A 28 -15.67 -6.26 -1.55
CA ARG A 28 -15.61 -5.19 -0.56
C ARG A 28 -16.18 -5.63 0.79
N ASP A 29 -17.35 -6.24 0.79
CA ASP A 29 -18.04 -6.63 2.02
C ASP A 29 -17.28 -7.74 2.77
N ALA A 30 -16.70 -8.70 2.05
CA ALA A 30 -15.82 -9.72 2.64
C ALA A 30 -14.55 -9.10 3.24
N ALA A 31 -13.90 -8.17 2.52
CA ALA A 31 -12.72 -7.47 3.02
C ALA A 31 -13.05 -6.59 4.24
N ALA A 32 -14.20 -5.91 4.23
CA ALA A 32 -14.67 -5.10 5.35
C ALA A 32 -14.94 -5.95 6.59
N ALA A 33 -15.67 -7.07 6.44
CA ALA A 33 -15.96 -7.99 7.54
C ALA A 33 -14.66 -8.53 8.17
N TYR A 34 -13.75 -9.05 7.34
CA TYR A 34 -12.44 -9.52 7.82
C TYR A 34 -11.65 -8.42 8.54
N SER A 35 -11.60 -7.23 7.96
CA SER A 35 -10.85 -6.11 8.53
C SER A 35 -11.39 -5.69 9.89
N GLN A 36 -12.71 -5.59 10.04
CA GLN A 36 -13.33 -5.19 11.30
C GLN A 36 -13.31 -6.31 12.36
N ASP A 37 -13.54 -7.56 11.95
CA ASP A 37 -13.68 -8.67 12.90
C ASP A 37 -12.32 -9.25 13.32
N ARG A 38 -11.30 -9.19 12.43
CA ARG A 38 -10.02 -9.86 12.67
C ARG A 38 -8.84 -8.91 12.81
N LEU A 39 -8.77 -7.82 12.04
CA LEU A 39 -7.65 -6.87 12.07
C LEU A 39 -7.84 -5.78 13.13
N ALA A 40 -9.02 -5.18 13.23
CA ALA A 40 -9.28 -4.08 14.15
C ALA A 40 -9.04 -4.44 15.64
N PRO A 41 -9.39 -5.65 16.14
CA PRO A 41 -9.09 -6.01 17.52
C PRO A 41 -7.59 -6.14 17.84
N ARG A 42 -6.74 -6.40 16.84
CA ARG A 42 -5.28 -6.63 17.02
C ARG A 42 -4.46 -5.37 16.85
N VAL A 43 -5.02 -4.34 16.19
CA VAL A 43 -4.22 -3.22 15.66
C VAL A 43 -3.57 -2.38 16.74
N LEU A 44 -4.27 -2.13 17.85
CA LEU A 44 -3.76 -1.27 18.91
C LEU A 44 -2.54 -1.89 19.59
N GLU A 45 -2.61 -3.20 19.88
CA GLU A 45 -1.47 -3.92 20.47
C GLU A 45 -0.29 -3.99 19.48
N GLY A 46 -0.53 -4.35 18.21
CA GLY A 46 0.50 -4.37 17.18
C GLY A 46 1.16 -3.00 16.99
N PHE A 47 0.38 -1.92 17.03
CA PHE A 47 0.91 -0.57 16.95
C PHE A 47 1.77 -0.19 18.16
N ARG A 48 1.32 -0.49 19.38
CA ARG A 48 2.04 -0.19 20.63
C ARG A 48 3.34 -0.98 20.76
N SER A 49 3.29 -2.27 20.49
CA SER A 49 4.46 -3.16 20.57
C SER A 49 5.41 -3.00 19.36
N GLY A 50 4.93 -2.47 18.24
CA GLY A 50 5.71 -2.40 17.00
C GLY A 50 5.93 -3.78 16.36
N THR A 51 4.97 -4.69 16.52
CA THR A 51 5.03 -6.07 16.02
C THR A 51 3.91 -6.37 15.03
N THR A 52 4.11 -7.43 14.26
CA THR A 52 3.16 -7.94 13.29
C THR A 52 2.93 -9.43 13.55
N ASP A 53 1.67 -9.86 13.56
CA ASP A 53 1.33 -11.28 13.58
C ASP A 53 1.41 -11.86 12.15
N PRO A 54 2.38 -12.76 11.85
CA PRO A 54 2.50 -13.35 10.51
C PRO A 54 1.29 -14.18 10.08
N ALA A 55 0.45 -14.63 11.02
CA ALA A 55 -0.77 -15.38 10.72
C ALA A 55 -1.74 -14.58 9.84
N ILE A 56 -1.67 -13.24 9.89
CA ILE A 56 -2.48 -12.34 9.05
C ILE A 56 -2.30 -12.63 7.55
N PHE A 57 -1.09 -13.03 7.12
CA PHE A 57 -0.86 -13.36 5.71
C PHE A 57 -1.66 -14.60 5.27
N ARG A 58 -1.71 -15.64 6.11
CA ARG A 58 -2.52 -16.84 5.80
C ARG A 58 -4.00 -16.53 5.81
N GLU A 59 -4.46 -15.77 6.79
CA GLU A 59 -5.86 -15.32 6.88
C GLU A 59 -6.27 -14.53 5.62
N MET A 60 -5.42 -13.60 5.16
CA MET A 60 -5.64 -12.85 3.93
C MET A 60 -5.58 -13.75 2.68
N GLY A 61 -4.67 -14.74 2.65
CA GLY A 61 -4.56 -15.69 1.56
C GLY A 61 -5.79 -16.58 1.43
N GLU A 62 -6.33 -17.10 2.53
CA GLU A 62 -7.56 -17.91 2.57
C GLU A 62 -8.77 -17.15 2.00
N LEU A 63 -8.77 -15.83 2.11
CA LEU A 63 -9.83 -14.94 1.60
C LEU A 63 -9.55 -14.40 0.18
N GLY A 64 -8.45 -14.81 -0.46
CA GLY A 64 -8.05 -14.31 -1.79
C GLY A 64 -7.63 -12.83 -1.81
N LEU A 65 -7.26 -12.25 -0.67
CA LEU A 65 -6.86 -10.84 -0.57
C LEU A 65 -5.38 -10.62 -0.94
N LEU A 66 -4.59 -11.70 -1.09
CA LEU A 66 -3.20 -11.64 -1.55
C LEU A 66 -3.13 -11.95 -3.05
N GLY A 67 -2.51 -11.06 -3.82
CA GLY A 67 -2.44 -11.17 -5.27
C GLY A 67 -3.83 -11.17 -5.95
N PRO A 68 -4.76 -10.28 -5.59
CA PRO A 68 -6.14 -10.34 -6.10
C PRO A 68 -6.21 -10.25 -7.62
N THR A 69 -5.29 -9.56 -8.29
CA THR A 69 -5.23 -9.42 -9.76
C THR A 69 -4.37 -10.49 -10.45
N ILE A 70 -3.72 -11.38 -9.70
CA ILE A 70 -2.96 -12.49 -10.27
C ILE A 70 -3.92 -13.57 -10.75
N PRO A 71 -3.72 -14.15 -11.95
CA PRO A 71 -4.62 -15.17 -12.49
C PRO A 71 -4.72 -16.41 -11.58
N GLU A 72 -5.90 -17.05 -11.61
CA GLU A 72 -6.18 -18.28 -10.85
C GLU A 72 -5.21 -19.42 -11.17
N ALA A 73 -4.72 -19.49 -12.42
CA ALA A 73 -3.71 -20.49 -12.83
C ALA A 73 -2.41 -20.44 -11.99
N TYR A 74 -2.16 -19.32 -11.32
CA TYR A 74 -1.02 -19.12 -10.43
C TYR A 74 -1.43 -18.95 -8.95
N GLY A 75 -2.65 -19.32 -8.61
CA GLY A 75 -3.18 -19.25 -7.24
C GLY A 75 -3.71 -17.89 -6.80
N GLY A 76 -3.71 -16.88 -7.67
CA GLY A 76 -4.36 -15.60 -7.43
C GLY A 76 -5.88 -15.72 -7.55
N ALA A 77 -6.59 -14.62 -7.27
CA ALA A 77 -8.04 -14.60 -7.34
C ALA A 77 -8.60 -14.15 -8.71
N GLY A 78 -7.75 -13.70 -9.65
CA GLY A 78 -8.16 -13.27 -10.98
C GLY A 78 -9.12 -12.08 -11.02
N MET A 79 -9.20 -11.30 -9.94
CA MET A 79 -10.11 -10.17 -9.79
C MET A 79 -9.68 -8.94 -10.60
N ASN A 80 -10.62 -8.05 -10.86
CA ASN A 80 -10.35 -6.76 -11.51
C ASN A 80 -9.65 -5.78 -10.54
N TYR A 81 -9.14 -4.67 -11.08
CA TYR A 81 -8.43 -3.66 -10.28
C TYR A 81 -9.35 -2.93 -9.31
N VAL A 82 -10.63 -2.75 -9.61
CA VAL A 82 -11.59 -2.13 -8.67
C VAL A 82 -11.71 -2.99 -7.41
N CYS A 83 -11.80 -4.32 -7.54
CA CYS A 83 -11.78 -5.24 -6.40
C CYS A 83 -10.52 -5.04 -5.55
N TYR A 84 -9.33 -5.00 -6.18
CA TYR A 84 -8.08 -4.74 -5.46
C TYR A 84 -8.10 -3.40 -4.71
N GLY A 85 -8.62 -2.35 -5.35
CA GLY A 85 -8.76 -1.03 -4.72
C GLY A 85 -9.68 -1.05 -3.51
N LEU A 86 -10.83 -1.72 -3.62
CA LEU A 86 -11.79 -1.86 -2.52
C LEU A 86 -11.21 -2.66 -1.35
N VAL A 87 -10.48 -3.74 -1.62
CA VAL A 87 -9.75 -4.50 -0.58
C VAL A 87 -8.75 -3.60 0.14
N ALA A 88 -7.93 -2.85 -0.62
CA ALA A 88 -6.94 -1.93 -0.04
C ALA A 88 -7.61 -0.87 0.84
N ARG A 89 -8.76 -0.31 0.41
CA ARG A 89 -9.56 0.65 1.17
C ARG A 89 -10.03 0.09 2.50
N GLU A 90 -10.62 -1.10 2.52
CA GLU A 90 -11.18 -1.68 3.73
C GLU A 90 -10.10 -2.15 4.72
N VAL A 91 -8.97 -2.67 4.25
CA VAL A 91 -7.83 -3.02 5.11
C VAL A 91 -7.19 -1.76 5.71
N GLU A 92 -6.98 -0.70 4.93
CA GLU A 92 -6.35 0.53 5.42
C GLU A 92 -7.31 1.38 6.28
N ARG A 93 -8.62 1.19 6.18
CA ARG A 93 -9.60 1.72 7.13
C ARG A 93 -9.26 1.29 8.56
N VAL A 94 -8.67 0.12 8.74
CA VAL A 94 -8.15 -0.34 10.03
C VAL A 94 -6.75 0.20 10.27
N ASP A 95 -5.79 -0.06 9.36
CA ASP A 95 -4.41 0.39 9.51
C ASP A 95 -3.62 0.38 8.20
N SER A 96 -2.90 1.48 7.96
CA SER A 96 -2.01 1.59 6.80
C SER A 96 -0.87 0.55 6.82
N GLY A 97 -0.45 0.09 8.00
CA GLY A 97 0.55 -0.96 8.14
C GLY A 97 0.07 -2.29 7.55
N TYR A 98 -1.15 -2.70 7.88
CA TYR A 98 -1.74 -3.94 7.35
C TYR A 98 -1.96 -3.87 5.83
N ARG A 99 -2.45 -2.72 5.32
CA ARG A 99 -2.54 -2.54 3.87
C ARG A 99 -1.17 -2.57 3.19
N SER A 100 -0.15 -1.98 3.81
CA SER A 100 1.22 -1.99 3.29
C SER A 100 1.77 -3.42 3.18
N MET A 101 1.58 -4.26 4.20
CA MET A 101 1.96 -5.68 4.18
C MET A 101 1.33 -6.42 3.00
N MET A 102 0.01 -6.30 2.86
CA MET A 102 -0.77 -6.90 1.78
C MET A 102 -0.31 -6.40 0.40
N SER A 103 -0.10 -5.09 0.26
CA SER A 103 0.31 -4.46 -1.00
C SER A 103 1.74 -4.86 -1.41
N VAL A 104 2.68 -4.97 -0.46
CA VAL A 104 4.02 -5.47 -0.74
C VAL A 104 3.96 -6.90 -1.27
N GLN A 105 3.23 -7.78 -0.59
CA GLN A 105 3.01 -9.16 -1.04
C GLN A 105 2.43 -9.20 -2.46
N SER A 106 1.32 -8.51 -2.68
CA SER A 106 0.54 -8.57 -3.92
C SER A 106 1.23 -7.86 -5.08
N SER A 107 1.60 -6.57 -4.90
CA SER A 107 2.04 -5.69 -5.99
C SER A 107 3.55 -5.63 -6.17
N LEU A 108 4.33 -5.82 -5.11
CA LEU A 108 5.79 -5.67 -5.16
C LEU A 108 6.53 -7.01 -5.20
N VAL A 109 5.89 -8.13 -4.81
CA VAL A 109 6.47 -9.47 -4.86
C VAL A 109 5.79 -10.33 -5.93
N MET A 110 4.46 -10.48 -5.88
CA MET A 110 3.76 -11.35 -6.84
C MET A 110 3.75 -10.75 -8.25
N VAL A 111 3.49 -9.44 -8.40
CA VAL A 111 3.49 -8.79 -9.72
C VAL A 111 4.83 -8.93 -10.46
N PRO A 112 6.01 -8.62 -9.91
CA PRO A 112 7.26 -8.81 -10.65
C PRO A 112 7.54 -10.27 -11.01
N ILE A 113 7.17 -11.23 -10.16
CA ILE A 113 7.30 -12.65 -10.50
C ILE A 113 6.35 -13.01 -11.66
N PHE A 114 5.14 -12.50 -11.67
CA PHE A 114 4.16 -12.73 -12.74
C PHE A 114 4.59 -12.07 -14.05
N GLU A 115 5.01 -10.80 -14.01
CA GLU A 115 5.34 -10.01 -15.21
C GLU A 115 6.70 -10.39 -15.82
N PHE A 116 7.70 -10.68 -14.99
CA PHE A 116 9.10 -10.80 -15.42
C PHE A 116 9.71 -12.16 -15.14
N GLY A 117 9.03 -13.02 -14.40
CA GLY A 117 9.51 -14.35 -14.05
C GLY A 117 9.35 -15.35 -15.19
N SER A 118 10.24 -16.34 -15.21
CA SER A 118 10.05 -17.53 -16.04
C SER A 118 8.82 -18.33 -15.58
N GLU A 119 8.30 -19.21 -16.43
CA GLU A 119 7.17 -20.07 -16.04
C GLU A 119 7.49 -20.92 -14.79
N ALA A 120 8.73 -21.43 -14.69
CA ALA A 120 9.19 -22.17 -13.53
C ALA A 120 9.15 -21.32 -12.24
N GLN A 121 9.56 -20.04 -12.32
CA GLN A 121 9.47 -19.09 -11.20
C GLN A 121 8.01 -18.83 -10.80
N LYS A 122 7.12 -18.59 -11.77
CA LYS A 122 5.69 -18.36 -11.51
C LYS A 122 5.07 -19.52 -10.77
N GLN A 123 5.27 -20.74 -11.27
CA GLN A 123 4.73 -21.96 -10.66
C GLN A 123 5.33 -22.28 -9.28
N LYS A 124 6.59 -21.94 -9.05
CA LYS A 124 7.26 -22.16 -7.75
C LYS A 124 6.76 -21.21 -6.67
N TYR A 125 6.66 -19.92 -7.00
CA TYR A 125 6.51 -18.87 -5.98
C TYR A 125 5.07 -18.36 -5.82
N LEU A 126 4.34 -18.13 -6.92
CA LEU A 126 3.05 -17.44 -6.85
C LEU A 126 1.98 -18.17 -6.02
N PRO A 127 1.78 -19.51 -6.15
CA PRO A 127 0.75 -20.19 -5.37
C PRO A 127 0.97 -20.10 -3.85
N LYS A 128 2.24 -20.18 -3.40
CA LYS A 128 2.58 -20.12 -1.99
C LYS A 128 2.50 -18.68 -1.42
N LEU A 129 2.79 -17.69 -2.26
CA LEU A 129 2.62 -16.27 -1.92
C LEU A 129 1.14 -15.90 -1.86
N ALA A 130 0.31 -16.43 -2.77
CA ALA A 130 -1.13 -16.17 -2.80
C ALA A 130 -1.86 -16.73 -1.58
N THR A 131 -1.46 -17.90 -1.10
CA THR A 131 -2.01 -18.50 0.13
C THR A 131 -1.45 -17.91 1.43
N GLY A 132 -0.43 -17.05 1.34
CA GLY A 132 0.28 -16.54 2.50
C GLY A 132 1.13 -17.61 3.23
N GLU A 133 1.35 -18.78 2.62
CA GLU A 133 2.30 -19.77 3.13
C GLU A 133 3.72 -19.20 3.15
N TRP A 134 4.08 -18.48 2.08
CA TRP A 134 5.31 -17.72 1.99
C TRP A 134 5.04 -16.24 2.03
N ILE A 135 5.89 -15.51 2.74
CA ILE A 135 5.85 -14.05 2.85
C ILE A 135 6.99 -13.48 2.04
N GLY A 136 6.67 -12.47 1.21
CA GLY A 136 7.64 -11.81 0.38
C GLY A 136 7.97 -10.39 0.82
N CYS A 137 9.15 -9.92 0.40
CA CYS A 137 9.56 -8.53 0.54
C CYS A 137 10.22 -8.01 -0.75
N PHE A 138 10.33 -6.68 -0.86
CA PHE A 138 10.79 -5.99 -2.07
C PHE A 138 11.95 -5.05 -1.76
N GLY A 139 13.15 -5.43 -2.17
CA GLY A 139 14.40 -4.73 -1.91
C GLY A 139 14.82 -3.81 -3.07
N LEU A 140 14.33 -2.55 -3.09
CA LEU A 140 14.74 -1.52 -4.04
C LEU A 140 15.54 -0.41 -3.36
N THR A 141 14.92 0.27 -2.39
CA THR A 141 15.47 1.43 -1.68
C THR A 141 16.72 1.07 -0.90
N GLU A 142 17.75 1.92 -0.99
CA GLU A 142 19.00 1.81 -0.23
C GLU A 142 19.11 2.94 0.80
N PRO A 143 20.01 2.84 1.78
CA PRO A 143 20.20 3.90 2.78
C PRO A 143 20.39 5.29 2.18
N ASP A 144 21.17 5.41 1.10
CA ASP A 144 21.51 6.69 0.46
C ASP A 144 20.74 6.94 -0.85
N HIS A 145 19.91 5.98 -1.31
CA HIS A 145 19.21 6.04 -2.60
C HIS A 145 17.72 5.70 -2.46
N GLY A 146 16.92 6.69 -2.00
CA GLY A 146 15.48 6.57 -1.84
C GLY A 146 14.72 7.07 -3.08
N SER A 147 14.63 8.40 -3.26
CA SER A 147 13.92 9.01 -4.41
C SER A 147 14.66 8.84 -5.73
N ASP A 148 15.95 8.52 -5.69
CA ASP A 148 16.78 8.18 -6.86
C ASP A 148 17.24 6.71 -6.80
N PRO A 149 16.36 5.74 -7.07
CA PRO A 149 16.73 4.32 -7.06
C PRO A 149 17.66 3.93 -8.22
N GLY A 150 17.78 4.77 -9.23
CA GLY A 150 18.72 4.57 -10.36
C GLY A 150 20.17 4.63 -9.95
N SER A 151 20.46 5.37 -8.90
CA SER A 151 21.83 5.51 -8.35
C SER A 151 22.21 4.40 -7.37
N MET A 152 21.35 3.36 -7.18
CA MET A 152 21.65 2.22 -6.28
C MET A 152 23.08 1.69 -6.44
N VAL A 153 23.68 1.25 -5.34
CA VAL A 153 25.05 0.70 -5.29
C VAL A 153 25.10 -0.80 -5.08
N THR A 154 23.98 -1.46 -4.73
CA THR A 154 23.89 -2.93 -4.65
C THR A 154 24.30 -3.55 -5.97
N ARG A 155 25.18 -4.55 -5.93
CA ARG A 155 25.75 -5.24 -7.10
C ARG A 155 25.38 -6.71 -7.13
N ALA A 156 25.17 -7.21 -8.35
CA ALA A 156 25.00 -8.62 -8.66
C ALA A 156 26.12 -9.02 -9.64
N LYS A 157 27.25 -9.48 -9.10
CA LYS A 157 28.41 -9.92 -9.89
C LYS A 157 28.14 -11.30 -10.50
N LYS A 158 28.37 -11.46 -11.81
CA LYS A 158 28.26 -12.76 -12.48
C LYS A 158 29.32 -13.72 -11.95
N VAL A 159 28.88 -14.92 -11.59
CA VAL A 159 29.75 -16.04 -11.14
C VAL A 159 29.33 -17.33 -11.80
N ALA A 160 30.08 -18.42 -11.60
CA ALA A 160 29.69 -19.71 -12.13
C ALA A 160 28.33 -20.17 -11.58
N GLY A 161 27.37 -20.44 -12.47
CA GLY A 161 26.03 -20.91 -12.15
C GLY A 161 25.05 -19.84 -11.64
N GLY A 162 25.43 -18.55 -11.64
CA GLY A 162 24.51 -17.49 -11.18
C GLY A 162 25.17 -16.14 -10.90
N TYR A 163 24.78 -15.53 -9.79
CA TYR A 163 25.24 -14.21 -9.37
C TYR A 163 25.61 -14.21 -7.88
N ALA A 164 26.57 -13.36 -7.50
CA ALA A 164 26.87 -13.02 -6.12
C ALA A 164 26.37 -11.61 -5.83
N LEU A 165 25.38 -11.46 -4.93
CA LEU A 165 24.77 -10.18 -4.58
C LEU A 165 25.44 -9.60 -3.34
N SER A 166 25.81 -8.31 -3.40
CA SER A 166 26.39 -7.57 -2.27
C SER A 166 25.82 -6.17 -2.19
N GLY A 167 25.44 -5.72 -1.00
CA GLY A 167 24.86 -4.41 -0.72
C GLY A 167 23.84 -4.45 0.40
N ALA A 168 23.10 -3.35 0.57
CA ALA A 168 22.07 -3.24 1.58
C ALA A 168 20.82 -2.54 1.02
N LYS A 169 19.64 -3.00 1.48
CA LYS A 169 18.37 -2.34 1.24
C LYS A 169 17.77 -1.89 2.57
N MET A 170 17.04 -0.79 2.56
CA MET A 170 16.52 -0.15 3.77
C MET A 170 15.02 0.17 3.62
N TRP A 171 14.32 0.21 4.73
CA TRP A 171 12.87 0.45 4.81
C TRP A 171 12.04 -0.63 4.13
N ILE A 172 12.46 -1.89 4.25
CA ILE A 172 11.83 -3.01 3.55
C ILE A 172 10.76 -3.65 4.43
N SER A 173 9.50 -3.42 4.06
CA SER A 173 8.36 -4.07 4.72
C SER A 173 8.45 -5.59 4.57
N ASN A 174 8.10 -6.31 5.63
CA ASN A 174 8.10 -7.76 5.75
C ASN A 174 9.48 -8.43 5.81
N SER A 175 10.60 -7.75 5.49
CA SER A 175 11.91 -8.40 5.37
C SER A 175 12.35 -9.24 6.60
N PRO A 176 12.06 -8.84 7.87
CA PRO A 176 12.53 -9.62 9.01
C PRO A 176 11.92 -11.02 9.14
N PHE A 177 10.78 -11.28 8.50
CA PHE A 177 10.14 -12.60 8.49
C PHE A 177 9.88 -13.15 7.08
N ALA A 178 10.38 -12.49 6.04
CA ALA A 178 10.18 -12.90 4.65
C ALA A 178 10.82 -14.27 4.35
N ASP A 179 10.13 -15.04 3.52
CA ASP A 179 10.63 -16.30 2.95
C ASP A 179 11.20 -16.06 1.55
N VAL A 180 10.70 -15.03 0.84
CA VAL A 180 11.07 -14.67 -0.54
C VAL A 180 11.46 -13.20 -0.59
N PHE A 181 12.65 -12.91 -1.13
CA PHE A 181 13.19 -11.56 -1.27
C PHE A 181 13.33 -11.22 -2.76
N VAL A 182 12.51 -10.33 -3.28
CA VAL A 182 12.68 -9.74 -4.62
C VAL A 182 13.63 -8.56 -4.50
N VAL A 183 14.84 -8.67 -5.02
CA VAL A 183 15.91 -7.69 -4.88
C VAL A 183 16.33 -7.13 -6.23
N TRP A 184 16.45 -5.80 -6.31
CA TRP A 184 16.97 -5.10 -7.47
C TRP A 184 18.42 -4.70 -7.26
N ALA A 185 19.29 -5.07 -8.20
CA ALA A 185 20.73 -4.82 -8.14
C ALA A 185 21.29 -4.51 -9.52
N LYS A 186 22.42 -3.80 -9.59
CA LYS A 186 23.15 -3.57 -10.84
C LYS A 186 24.05 -4.76 -11.16
N ASP A 187 23.95 -5.27 -12.38
CA ASP A 187 24.86 -6.28 -12.91
C ASP A 187 26.23 -5.70 -13.28
N ASP A 188 27.14 -6.52 -13.82
CA ASP A 188 28.50 -6.11 -14.19
C ASP A 188 28.51 -5.04 -15.29
N GLU A 189 27.44 -4.91 -16.06
CA GLU A 189 27.25 -3.88 -17.09
C GLU A 189 26.64 -2.58 -16.52
N GLY A 190 26.28 -2.58 -15.23
CA GLY A 190 25.59 -1.47 -14.56
C GLY A 190 24.10 -1.42 -14.83
N ALA A 191 23.52 -2.42 -15.48
CA ALA A 191 22.09 -2.52 -15.71
C ALA A 191 21.37 -3.04 -14.46
N ILE A 192 20.25 -2.41 -14.11
CA ILE A 192 19.42 -2.86 -12.99
C ILE A 192 18.65 -4.11 -13.41
N ARG A 193 18.75 -5.17 -12.61
CA ARG A 193 18.07 -6.45 -12.79
C ARG A 193 17.39 -6.88 -11.50
N GLY A 194 16.38 -7.74 -11.62
CA GLY A 194 15.66 -8.31 -10.48
C GLY A 194 16.12 -9.74 -10.20
N PHE A 195 16.19 -10.06 -8.92
CA PHE A 195 16.66 -11.37 -8.41
C PHE A 195 15.70 -11.85 -7.32
N ILE A 196 15.44 -13.15 -7.27
CA ILE A 196 14.70 -13.79 -6.19
C ILE A 196 15.70 -14.51 -5.29
N LEU A 197 15.77 -14.09 -4.02
CA LEU A 197 16.54 -14.78 -2.99
C LEU A 197 15.59 -15.51 -2.06
N ASP A 198 15.93 -16.75 -1.71
CA ASP A 198 15.17 -17.54 -0.76
C ASP A 198 15.74 -17.35 0.66
N LYS A 199 14.89 -17.42 1.68
CA LYS A 199 15.27 -17.36 3.10
C LYS A 199 16.36 -18.39 3.43
N GLY A 200 17.30 -17.97 4.26
CA GLY A 200 18.40 -18.84 4.69
C GLY A 200 19.59 -18.89 3.73
N ALA A 201 19.56 -18.15 2.62
CA ALA A 201 20.73 -18.01 1.74
C ALA A 201 21.93 -17.49 2.55
N LYS A 202 23.09 -18.13 2.37
CA LYS A 202 24.32 -17.75 3.10
C LYS A 202 24.69 -16.30 2.76
N GLY A 203 24.95 -15.49 3.78
CA GLY A 203 25.30 -14.06 3.64
C GLY A 203 24.07 -13.14 3.59
N LEU A 204 22.84 -13.67 3.61
CA LEU A 204 21.60 -12.88 3.66
C LEU A 204 21.16 -12.70 5.11
N SER A 205 20.89 -11.46 5.51
CA SER A 205 20.24 -11.15 6.78
C SER A 205 19.24 -10.00 6.61
N ALA A 206 18.24 -9.95 7.49
CA ALA A 206 17.17 -8.95 7.41
C ALA A 206 16.81 -8.43 8.82
N PRO A 207 17.66 -7.60 9.45
CA PRO A 207 17.40 -7.06 10.77
C PRO A 207 16.20 -6.10 10.77
N ALA A 208 15.43 -6.11 11.85
CA ALA A 208 14.28 -5.24 12.02
C ALA A 208 14.71 -3.80 12.33
N ILE A 209 14.00 -2.82 11.78
CA ILE A 209 14.12 -1.39 12.11
C ILE A 209 13.12 -1.08 13.22
N HIS A 210 13.63 -0.57 14.34
CA HIS A 210 12.84 -0.16 15.50
C HIS A 210 12.67 1.37 15.56
N GLY A 211 11.70 1.82 16.36
CA GLY A 211 11.52 3.26 16.64
C GLY A 211 10.80 4.05 15.54
N LYS A 212 10.16 3.39 14.57
CA LYS A 212 9.31 4.07 13.59
C LYS A 212 8.16 4.79 14.29
N VAL A 213 7.82 5.99 13.84
CA VAL A 213 6.68 6.76 14.38
C VAL A 213 5.34 6.29 13.79
N GLY A 214 5.35 5.81 12.55
CA GLY A 214 4.17 5.26 11.86
C GLY A 214 4.40 3.86 11.30
N LEU A 215 3.33 3.24 10.78
CA LEU A 215 3.30 1.84 10.30
C LEU A 215 3.88 0.86 11.33
N ARG A 216 3.64 1.09 12.61
CA ARG A 216 4.25 0.28 13.68
C ARG A 216 3.69 -1.14 13.71
N ALA A 217 2.44 -1.33 13.29
CA ALA A 217 1.82 -2.66 13.13
C ALA A 217 2.32 -3.43 11.90
N SER A 218 3.25 -2.86 11.10
CA SER A 218 3.90 -3.51 9.97
C SER A 218 5.39 -3.60 10.22
N LEU A 219 5.89 -4.81 10.41
CA LEU A 219 7.32 -5.04 10.64
C LEU A 219 8.12 -4.66 9.39
N THR A 220 9.12 -3.81 9.59
CA THR A 220 9.97 -3.26 8.53
C THR A 220 11.42 -3.48 8.92
N GLY A 221 12.26 -3.83 7.97
CA GLY A 221 13.67 -4.09 8.23
C GLY A 221 14.58 -3.61 7.10
N GLU A 222 15.78 -4.11 7.16
CA GLU A 222 16.79 -4.01 6.12
C GLU A 222 16.87 -5.33 5.36
N ILE A 223 17.61 -5.35 4.25
CA ILE A 223 18.15 -6.56 3.62
C ILE A 223 19.64 -6.32 3.47
N VAL A 224 20.45 -7.10 4.17
CA VAL A 224 21.91 -7.03 4.10
C VAL A 224 22.42 -8.26 3.37
N MET A 225 23.23 -8.05 2.34
CA MET A 225 23.76 -9.08 1.47
C MET A 225 25.29 -9.02 1.44
N ASP A 226 25.93 -10.09 1.85
CA ASP A 226 27.39 -10.30 1.75
C ASP A 226 27.69 -11.49 0.87
N ASN A 227 27.92 -11.22 -0.42
CA ASN A 227 28.21 -12.22 -1.44
C ASN A 227 27.15 -13.36 -1.49
N VAL A 228 25.85 -12.98 -1.38
CA VAL A 228 24.73 -13.93 -1.43
C VAL A 228 24.66 -14.56 -2.80
N PHE A 229 24.82 -15.89 -2.88
CA PHE A 229 24.68 -16.61 -4.13
C PHE A 229 23.20 -16.68 -4.54
N CYS A 230 22.93 -16.23 -5.76
CA CYS A 230 21.63 -16.34 -6.44
C CYS A 230 21.81 -17.21 -7.68
N PRO A 231 21.20 -18.39 -7.77
CA PRO A 231 21.23 -19.21 -8.97
C PRO A 231 20.74 -18.47 -10.20
N GLU A 232 21.25 -18.81 -11.38
CA GLU A 232 20.85 -18.17 -12.66
C GLU A 232 19.34 -18.21 -12.88
N GLU A 233 18.70 -19.32 -12.56
CA GLU A 233 17.27 -19.52 -12.69
C GLU A 233 16.41 -18.66 -11.75
N ASN A 234 17.02 -18.02 -10.75
CA ASN A 234 16.34 -17.09 -9.84
C ASN A 234 16.51 -15.62 -10.24
N ALA A 235 17.27 -15.31 -11.30
CA ALA A 235 17.27 -13.98 -11.91
C ALA A 235 16.06 -13.83 -12.85
N PHE A 236 15.42 -12.67 -12.86
CA PHE A 236 14.37 -12.39 -13.84
C PHE A 236 14.97 -12.32 -15.26
N PRO A 237 14.48 -13.14 -16.21
CA PRO A 237 15.15 -13.30 -17.50
C PRO A 237 15.09 -12.06 -18.40
N GLU A 238 13.97 -11.34 -18.41
CA GLU A 238 13.66 -10.39 -19.47
C GLU A 238 13.67 -8.90 -19.04
N VAL A 239 13.86 -8.61 -17.75
CA VAL A 239 13.77 -7.22 -17.28
C VAL A 239 15.14 -6.61 -17.06
N ARG A 240 15.35 -5.42 -17.66
CA ARG A 240 16.54 -4.59 -17.49
C ARG A 240 16.15 -3.13 -17.27
N GLY A 241 16.89 -2.43 -16.41
CA GLY A 241 16.69 -1.02 -16.09
C GLY A 241 15.55 -0.77 -15.10
N LEU A 242 15.22 0.50 -14.92
CA LEU A 242 14.19 0.95 -13.94
C LEU A 242 12.75 0.59 -14.35
N LYS A 243 12.51 0.15 -15.59
CA LYS A 243 11.17 -0.30 -16.01
C LYS A 243 10.63 -1.39 -15.09
N GLY A 244 11.48 -2.34 -14.70
CA GLY A 244 11.09 -3.44 -13.80
C GLY A 244 10.50 -2.94 -12.48
N PRO A 245 11.29 -2.32 -11.61
CA PRO A 245 10.79 -1.86 -10.31
C PRO A 245 9.67 -0.81 -10.44
N PHE A 246 9.67 0.05 -11.47
CA PHE A 246 8.64 1.05 -11.65
C PHE A 246 7.28 0.47 -12.08
N THR A 247 7.26 -0.64 -12.83
CA THR A 247 6.02 -1.38 -13.11
C THR A 247 5.38 -1.86 -11.81
N CYS A 248 6.17 -2.45 -10.92
CA CYS A 248 5.72 -2.92 -9.60
C CYS A 248 5.19 -1.76 -8.74
N LEU A 249 5.97 -0.68 -8.64
CA LEU A 249 5.57 0.51 -7.89
C LEU A 249 4.27 1.13 -8.44
N ASN A 250 4.04 1.13 -9.75
CA ASN A 250 2.80 1.66 -10.32
C ASN A 250 1.57 0.82 -9.92
N SER A 251 1.72 -0.49 -9.78
CA SER A 251 0.67 -1.36 -9.23
C SER A 251 0.41 -1.07 -7.75
N ALA A 252 1.46 -0.96 -6.94
CA ALA A 252 1.33 -0.68 -5.50
C ALA A 252 0.75 0.71 -5.22
N ARG A 253 1.18 1.75 -5.95
CA ARG A 253 0.68 3.13 -5.85
C ARG A 253 -0.83 3.24 -6.09
N TYR A 254 -1.37 2.39 -6.94
CA TYR A 254 -2.81 2.28 -7.15
C TYR A 254 -3.54 1.85 -5.86
N GLY A 255 -3.08 0.77 -5.22
CA GLY A 255 -3.62 0.31 -3.94
C GLY A 255 -3.48 1.34 -2.82
N ILE A 256 -2.36 2.10 -2.80
CA ILE A 256 -2.14 3.20 -1.84
C ILE A 256 -3.19 4.31 -2.02
N ALA A 257 -3.52 4.67 -3.27
CA ALA A 257 -4.49 5.72 -3.55
C ALA A 257 -5.88 5.40 -2.96
N TRP A 258 -6.32 4.14 -3.06
CA TRP A 258 -7.56 3.67 -2.45
C TRP A 258 -7.45 3.56 -0.93
N GLY A 259 -6.36 2.94 -0.45
CA GLY A 259 -6.17 2.66 0.97
C GLY A 259 -6.14 3.92 1.82
N ALA A 260 -5.40 4.95 1.40
CA ALA A 260 -5.32 6.22 2.11
C ALA A 260 -6.70 6.85 2.34
N LEU A 261 -7.63 6.71 1.38
CA LEU A 261 -9.00 7.20 1.54
C LEU A 261 -9.79 6.36 2.56
N GLY A 262 -9.52 5.05 2.68
CA GLY A 262 -10.08 4.22 3.75
C GLY A 262 -9.69 4.71 5.15
N ALA A 263 -8.41 5.04 5.34
CA ALA A 263 -7.93 5.66 6.58
C ALA A 263 -8.56 7.04 6.83
N ALA A 264 -8.74 7.84 5.77
CA ALA A 264 -9.42 9.14 5.85
C ALA A 264 -10.88 8.99 6.27
N GLU A 265 -11.59 8.00 5.72
CA GLU A 265 -12.97 7.70 6.09
C GLU A 265 -13.08 7.31 7.58
N ASP A 266 -12.21 6.43 8.08
CA ASP A 266 -12.21 6.07 9.51
C ASP A 266 -11.98 7.29 10.40
N CYS A 267 -11.02 8.15 10.05
CA CYS A 267 -10.79 9.42 10.75
C CYS A 267 -12.02 10.31 10.76
N TRP A 268 -12.69 10.44 9.59
CA TRP A 268 -13.88 11.27 9.45
C TRP A 268 -15.08 10.72 10.25
N PHE A 269 -15.34 9.39 10.18
CA PHE A 269 -16.39 8.75 10.94
C PHE A 269 -16.18 8.89 12.46
N ARG A 270 -14.96 8.66 12.95
CA ARG A 270 -14.61 8.84 14.36
C ARG A 270 -14.79 10.27 14.81
N ALA A 271 -14.28 11.25 14.05
CA ALA A 271 -14.40 12.65 14.37
C ALA A 271 -15.87 13.12 14.36
N ARG A 272 -16.66 12.66 13.38
CA ARG A 272 -18.09 12.96 13.32
C ARG A 272 -18.81 12.41 14.55
N GLN A 273 -18.63 11.12 14.88
CA GLN A 273 -19.30 10.52 16.01
C GLN A 273 -18.89 11.17 17.34
N TYR A 274 -17.58 11.36 17.53
CA TYR A 274 -17.05 12.02 18.72
C TYR A 274 -17.64 13.42 18.91
N THR A 275 -17.76 14.23 17.88
CA THR A 275 -18.27 15.60 17.97
C THR A 275 -19.78 15.66 18.17
N LEU A 276 -20.53 14.62 17.81
CA LEU A 276 -21.96 14.48 18.14
C LEU A 276 -22.14 14.14 19.62
N ASP A 277 -21.30 13.29 20.18
CA ASP A 277 -21.43 12.78 21.57
C ASP A 277 -20.82 13.74 22.59
N ARG A 278 -19.67 14.35 22.27
CA ARG A 278 -18.94 15.23 23.17
C ARG A 278 -19.62 16.60 23.31
N LYS A 279 -19.98 16.93 24.55
CA LYS A 279 -20.61 18.23 24.88
C LYS A 279 -19.61 19.16 25.54
N GLN A 280 -19.59 20.43 25.11
CA GLN A 280 -18.93 21.54 25.78
C GLN A 280 -19.85 22.77 25.69
N PHE A 281 -19.79 23.64 26.67
CA PHE A 281 -20.68 24.83 26.76
C PHE A 281 -22.16 24.46 26.59
N GLY A 282 -22.57 23.32 27.17
CA GLY A 282 -23.96 22.85 27.19
C GLY A 282 -24.50 22.24 25.89
N LYS A 283 -23.69 22.09 24.83
CA LYS A 283 -24.13 21.55 23.53
C LYS A 283 -23.08 20.62 22.90
N PRO A 284 -23.46 19.73 21.95
CA PRO A 284 -22.52 18.93 21.20
C PRO A 284 -21.49 19.79 20.45
N LEU A 285 -20.25 19.32 20.33
CA LEU A 285 -19.23 20.01 19.53
C LEU A 285 -19.67 20.20 18.07
N ALA A 286 -20.41 19.25 17.52
CA ALA A 286 -20.97 19.31 16.17
C ALA A 286 -21.94 20.48 15.93
N ALA A 287 -22.45 21.15 16.99
CA ALA A 287 -23.24 22.38 16.88
C ALA A 287 -22.38 23.62 16.56
N ASN A 288 -21.05 23.49 16.58
CA ASN A 288 -20.14 24.59 16.24
C ASN A 288 -19.92 24.66 14.74
N GLN A 289 -20.05 25.86 14.15
CA GLN A 289 -19.87 26.09 12.70
C GLN A 289 -18.48 25.65 12.21
N LEU A 290 -17.40 25.86 12.98
CA LEU A 290 -16.05 25.44 12.60
C LEU A 290 -15.92 23.89 12.55
N ILE A 291 -16.62 23.17 13.40
CA ILE A 291 -16.66 21.70 13.37
C ILE A 291 -17.44 21.22 12.14
N GLN A 292 -18.61 21.81 11.88
CA GLN A 292 -19.41 21.46 10.69
C GLN A 292 -18.64 21.73 9.39
N LYS A 293 -17.93 22.86 9.31
CA LYS A 293 -17.08 23.18 8.15
C LYS A 293 -15.99 22.11 7.95
N LYS A 294 -15.26 21.72 9.02
CA LYS A 294 -14.23 20.68 8.95
C LYS A 294 -14.82 19.34 8.45
N LEU A 295 -15.96 18.93 8.99
CA LEU A 295 -16.63 17.70 8.56
C LEU A 295 -17.04 17.75 7.08
N ALA A 296 -17.54 18.90 6.60
CA ALA A 296 -17.91 19.07 5.19
C ALA A 296 -16.69 19.05 4.26
N ASP A 297 -15.60 19.76 4.63
CA ASP A 297 -14.35 19.76 3.86
C ASP A 297 -13.78 18.32 3.74
N MET A 298 -13.69 17.58 4.85
CA MET A 298 -13.20 16.21 4.89
C MET A 298 -14.03 15.29 3.99
N GLN A 299 -15.36 15.34 4.10
CA GLN A 299 -16.26 14.53 3.28
C GLN A 299 -16.14 14.84 1.79
N THR A 300 -16.02 16.11 1.43
CA THR A 300 -15.86 16.54 0.03
C THR A 300 -14.61 15.88 -0.59
N GLU A 301 -13.47 15.97 0.08
CA GLU A 301 -12.21 15.41 -0.42
C GLU A 301 -12.24 13.87 -0.51
N ILE A 302 -12.83 13.19 0.48
CA ILE A 302 -13.03 11.74 0.46
C ILE A 302 -13.89 11.34 -0.74
N THR A 303 -15.03 12.02 -0.91
CA THR A 303 -15.99 11.69 -1.97
C THR A 303 -15.39 11.84 -3.36
N LEU A 304 -14.71 12.96 -3.63
CA LEU A 304 -14.05 13.20 -4.92
C LEU A 304 -12.86 12.26 -5.14
N GLY A 305 -12.08 11.98 -4.10
CA GLY A 305 -10.98 11.04 -4.15
C GLY A 305 -11.43 9.62 -4.51
N LEU A 306 -12.50 9.11 -3.89
CA LEU A 306 -13.06 7.80 -4.17
C LEU A 306 -13.57 7.68 -5.62
N GLN A 307 -14.22 8.72 -6.15
CA GLN A 307 -14.66 8.73 -7.56
C GLN A 307 -13.45 8.71 -8.52
N GLY A 308 -12.39 9.47 -8.21
CA GLY A 308 -11.16 9.43 -8.98
C GLY A 308 -10.48 8.04 -8.94
N CYS A 309 -10.46 7.39 -7.77
CA CYS A 309 -9.92 6.05 -7.61
C CYS A 309 -10.77 5.01 -8.39
N LEU A 310 -12.09 5.09 -8.35
CA LEU A 310 -12.97 4.21 -9.13
C LEU A 310 -12.68 4.37 -10.63
N ARG A 311 -12.61 5.62 -11.14
CA ARG A 311 -12.29 5.85 -12.56
C ARG A 311 -10.92 5.28 -12.92
N LEU A 312 -9.90 5.48 -12.06
CA LEU A 312 -8.57 4.91 -12.29
C LEU A 312 -8.63 3.36 -12.31
N GLY A 313 -9.41 2.71 -11.43
CA GLY A 313 -9.61 1.27 -11.44
C GLY A 313 -10.17 0.79 -12.78
N ARG A 314 -11.26 1.40 -13.25
CA ARG A 314 -11.82 1.10 -14.58
C ARG A 314 -10.82 1.28 -15.71
N MET A 315 -10.04 2.37 -15.68
CA MET A 315 -8.98 2.60 -16.69
C MET A 315 -7.87 1.55 -16.65
N LYS A 316 -7.55 1.01 -15.47
CA LYS A 316 -6.58 -0.09 -15.36
C LYS A 316 -7.13 -1.38 -15.95
N ASP A 317 -8.38 -1.70 -15.71
CA ASP A 317 -9.06 -2.86 -16.30
C ASP A 317 -9.20 -2.72 -17.83
N GLU A 318 -9.41 -1.50 -18.32
CA GLU A 318 -9.44 -1.14 -19.74
C GLU A 318 -8.03 -1.09 -20.40
N GLY A 319 -6.94 -1.15 -19.62
CA GLY A 319 -5.58 -0.99 -20.12
C GLY A 319 -5.22 0.44 -20.60
N THR A 320 -5.99 1.44 -20.17
CA THR A 320 -5.86 2.85 -20.61
C THR A 320 -5.20 3.77 -19.56
N ALA A 321 -4.90 3.26 -18.36
CA ALA A 321 -4.29 4.03 -17.28
C ALA A 321 -2.80 4.27 -17.52
N SER A 322 -2.39 5.53 -17.68
CA SER A 322 -0.97 5.90 -17.68
C SER A 322 -0.39 5.99 -16.25
N VAL A 323 0.94 6.01 -16.14
CA VAL A 323 1.65 6.17 -14.86
C VAL A 323 1.31 7.50 -14.19
N GLU A 324 1.12 8.55 -14.98
CA GLU A 324 0.79 9.90 -14.51
C GLU A 324 -0.58 9.93 -13.82
N ILE A 325 -1.58 9.21 -14.33
CA ILE A 325 -2.91 9.14 -13.73
C ILE A 325 -2.80 8.46 -12.34
N THR A 326 -2.03 7.39 -12.22
CA THR A 326 -1.74 6.76 -10.93
C THR A 326 -1.02 7.75 -9.99
N SER A 327 -0.08 8.55 -10.51
CA SER A 327 0.62 9.59 -9.72
C SER A 327 -0.33 10.69 -9.24
N ILE A 328 -1.30 11.14 -10.07
CA ILE A 328 -2.35 12.08 -9.65
C ILE A 328 -3.10 11.50 -8.45
N MET A 329 -3.58 10.27 -8.57
CA MET A 329 -4.44 9.68 -7.53
C MET A 329 -3.67 9.37 -6.24
N LYS A 330 -2.46 8.80 -6.33
CA LYS A 330 -1.62 8.56 -5.14
C LYS A 330 -1.31 9.87 -4.42
N ARG A 331 -0.87 10.90 -5.15
CA ARG A 331 -0.56 12.21 -4.58
C ARG A 331 -1.77 12.84 -3.91
N ASN A 332 -2.91 12.89 -4.61
CA ASN A 332 -4.13 13.49 -4.08
C ASN A 332 -4.62 12.75 -2.84
N SER A 333 -4.82 11.43 -2.94
CA SER A 333 -5.41 10.64 -1.85
C SER A 333 -4.56 10.67 -0.59
N CYS A 334 -3.23 10.50 -0.71
CA CYS A 334 -2.34 10.53 0.46
C CYS A 334 -2.29 11.91 1.12
N GLY A 335 -2.14 12.98 0.34
CA GLY A 335 -2.10 14.34 0.88
C GLY A 335 -3.41 14.72 1.58
N LYS A 336 -4.55 14.45 0.93
CA LYS A 336 -5.87 14.75 1.51
C LYS A 336 -6.18 13.88 2.74
N ALA A 337 -5.82 12.59 2.71
CA ALA A 337 -5.99 11.72 3.88
C ALA A 337 -5.19 12.22 5.09
N LEU A 338 -3.95 12.68 4.86
CA LEU A 338 -3.10 13.25 5.91
C LEU A 338 -3.71 14.52 6.49
N ASP A 339 -4.21 15.43 5.66
CA ASP A 339 -4.90 16.65 6.11
C ASP A 339 -6.17 16.31 6.91
N ILE A 340 -6.94 15.31 6.45
CA ILE A 340 -8.14 14.83 7.14
C ILE A 340 -7.79 14.24 8.51
N ALA A 341 -6.73 13.43 8.61
CA ALA A 341 -6.29 12.87 9.89
C ALA A 341 -5.84 13.97 10.88
N ARG A 342 -5.17 15.02 10.41
CA ARG A 342 -4.80 16.20 11.21
C ARG A 342 -6.04 16.93 11.73
N LEU A 343 -7.04 17.13 10.88
CA LEU A 343 -8.31 17.76 11.28
C LEU A 343 -9.07 16.90 12.29
N ALA A 344 -9.17 15.59 12.06
CA ALA A 344 -9.81 14.65 12.97
C ALA A 344 -9.14 14.67 14.36
N ARG A 345 -7.80 14.59 14.39
CA ARG A 345 -7.02 14.68 15.63
C ARG A 345 -7.31 16.01 16.38
N ASP A 346 -7.34 17.11 15.66
CA ASP A 346 -7.65 18.43 16.23
C ASP A 346 -9.07 18.49 16.81
N MET A 347 -10.06 17.96 16.09
CA MET A 347 -11.47 17.94 16.52
C MET A 347 -11.72 17.10 17.79
N LEU A 348 -10.88 16.11 18.06
CA LEU A 348 -10.93 15.31 19.29
C LEU A 348 -10.25 15.98 20.49
N GLY A 349 -9.54 17.10 20.30
CA GLY A 349 -8.83 17.82 21.35
C GLY A 349 -7.78 16.93 22.04
N GLY A 350 -7.78 16.88 23.38
CA GLY A 350 -6.86 16.06 24.17
C GLY A 350 -6.97 14.56 23.86
N ASN A 351 -8.18 14.06 23.60
CA ASN A 351 -8.40 12.66 23.22
C ASN A 351 -7.82 12.32 21.86
N GLY A 352 -7.64 13.29 20.98
CA GLY A 352 -6.99 13.14 19.68
C GLY A 352 -5.47 12.86 19.75
N ILE A 353 -4.86 12.96 20.95
CA ILE A 353 -3.44 12.67 21.18
C ILE A 353 -3.24 11.22 21.64
N SER A 354 -4.29 10.59 22.18
CA SER A 354 -4.24 9.19 22.60
C SER A 354 -4.44 8.23 21.43
N ASP A 355 -3.69 7.14 21.39
CA ASP A 355 -3.84 6.07 20.40
C ASP A 355 -5.14 5.27 20.53
N GLU A 356 -5.81 5.33 21.70
CA GLU A 356 -7.09 4.68 21.97
C GLU A 356 -8.20 5.16 21.02
N PHE A 357 -8.16 6.42 20.61
CA PHE A 357 -9.16 7.01 19.70
C PHE A 357 -8.87 6.75 18.21
N GLY A 358 -7.74 6.14 17.88
CA GLY A 358 -7.37 5.71 16.55
C GLY A 358 -6.88 6.82 15.61
N VAL A 359 -7.35 8.06 15.74
CA VAL A 359 -7.00 9.16 14.83
C VAL A 359 -5.51 9.53 14.88
N ALA A 360 -4.87 9.49 16.06
CA ALA A 360 -3.44 9.74 16.20
C ALA A 360 -2.60 8.66 15.49
N ARG A 361 -3.03 7.40 15.55
CA ARG A 361 -2.39 6.29 14.84
C ARG A 361 -2.49 6.47 13.33
N HIS A 362 -3.67 6.80 12.80
CA HIS A 362 -3.83 7.11 11.38
C HIS A 362 -2.98 8.30 10.95
N LEU A 363 -2.91 9.36 11.76
CA LEU A 363 -2.09 10.54 11.46
C LEU A 363 -0.63 10.15 11.23
N VAL A 364 0.00 9.46 12.17
CA VAL A 364 1.43 9.09 12.03
C VAL A 364 1.66 8.04 10.95
N ASN A 365 0.69 7.16 10.70
CA ASN A 365 0.74 6.23 9.58
C ASN A 365 0.70 6.97 8.24
N LEU A 366 -0.19 7.95 8.09
CA LEU A 366 -0.37 8.71 6.86
C LEU A 366 0.81 9.64 6.55
N GLU A 367 1.60 10.08 7.55
CA GLU A 367 2.90 10.73 7.30
C GLU A 367 3.84 9.79 6.51
N VAL A 368 3.86 8.50 6.85
CA VAL A 368 4.66 7.50 6.11
C VAL A 368 4.04 7.22 4.74
N VAL A 369 2.71 7.05 4.65
CA VAL A 369 2.00 6.81 3.38
C VAL A 369 2.21 7.95 2.38
N ASN A 370 2.27 9.19 2.85
CA ASN A 370 2.56 10.36 2.02
C ASN A 370 4.02 10.42 1.55
N THR A 371 4.92 9.69 2.25
CA THR A 371 6.37 9.72 2.01
C THR A 371 6.86 8.60 1.10
N TYR A 372 6.40 7.35 1.29
CA TYR A 372 6.95 6.19 0.58
C TYR A 372 6.41 6.02 -0.84
N GLU A 373 7.05 5.12 -1.61
CA GLU A 373 6.71 4.78 -3.02
C GLU A 373 6.62 6.01 -3.94
N GLY A 374 7.51 6.94 -3.75
CA GLY A 374 7.48 8.28 -4.31
C GLY A 374 6.82 9.25 -3.33
N THR A 375 7.59 10.25 -2.88
CA THR A 375 7.05 11.31 -2.01
C THR A 375 5.98 12.10 -2.73
N HIS A 376 5.17 12.83 -1.97
CA HIS A 376 4.17 13.75 -2.52
C HIS A 376 4.76 14.68 -3.59
N ASP A 377 6.00 15.15 -3.37
CA ASP A 377 6.70 16.05 -4.30
C ASP A 377 7.25 15.32 -5.51
N VAL A 378 7.78 14.09 -5.36
CA VAL A 378 8.23 13.28 -6.51
C VAL A 378 7.07 13.05 -7.49
N HIS A 379 5.85 12.78 -6.98
CA HIS A 379 4.68 12.68 -7.86
C HIS A 379 4.32 14.00 -8.53
N ALA A 380 4.51 15.15 -7.87
CA ALA A 380 4.34 16.45 -8.49
C ALA A 380 5.33 16.66 -9.64
N LEU A 381 6.60 16.25 -9.46
CA LEU A 381 7.63 16.36 -10.49
C LEU A 381 7.37 15.43 -11.69
N ILE A 382 6.87 14.20 -11.46
CA ILE A 382 6.40 13.30 -12.54
C ILE A 382 5.32 14.00 -13.38
N LEU A 383 4.33 14.60 -12.74
CA LEU A 383 3.25 15.32 -13.41
C LEU A 383 3.75 16.59 -14.11
N GLY A 384 4.63 17.36 -13.46
CA GLY A 384 5.26 18.55 -14.04
C GLY A 384 5.97 18.23 -15.33
N ARG A 385 6.79 17.17 -15.34
CA ARG A 385 7.46 16.68 -16.55
C ARG A 385 6.47 16.29 -17.66
N ALA A 386 5.41 15.55 -17.31
CA ALA A 386 4.40 15.12 -18.28
C ALA A 386 3.67 16.30 -18.93
N MET A 387 3.38 17.36 -18.16
CA MET A 387 2.68 18.56 -18.62
C MET A 387 3.56 19.51 -19.42
N THR A 388 4.85 19.62 -19.08
CA THR A 388 5.75 20.63 -19.64
C THR A 388 6.76 20.07 -20.64
N GLY A 389 7.01 18.76 -20.64
CA GLY A 389 8.09 18.10 -21.36
C GLY A 389 9.49 18.32 -20.75
N ILE A 390 9.59 19.06 -19.61
CA ILE A 390 10.86 19.41 -18.98
C ILE A 390 11.03 18.59 -17.71
N SER A 391 12.15 17.86 -17.60
CA SER A 391 12.51 17.13 -16.37
C SER A 391 13.04 18.11 -15.33
N ALA A 392 12.66 17.90 -14.06
CA ALA A 392 13.17 18.68 -12.94
C ALA A 392 14.47 18.11 -12.35
N PHE A 393 14.83 16.89 -12.74
CA PHE A 393 16.06 16.17 -12.31
C PHE A 393 16.49 15.16 -13.36
#